data_65b6b6c93841a40af1c1ffc0d4473e29
#
_entry.id   65b6b6c93841a40af1c1ffc0d4473e29
#
_cell.length_a   1.000
_cell.length_b   1.000
_cell.length_c   1.000
_cell.angle_alpha   90.00
_cell.angle_beta   90.00
_cell.angle_gamma   90.00
#
_symmetry.space_group_name_H-M   'P 1'
#
loop_
_entity.id
_entity.type
_entity.pdbx_description
1 polymer ?
#
loop_
_entity_poly.entity_id
_entity_poly.type
_entity_poly.pdbx_seq_one_letter_code
_entity_poly.pdbx_strand_id
1 'polypeptide(L)'
;MAPNLNPSEFIPSAQGKSAVRHSEGLPTVLEGIVQGRFRHLDEIKARISHVDPLTLPRSERSLYDSLARPGTRFIMECKSSSPSLGMIREHYEPGAIASIYSRYAAGISVLCEPDRFGGDYDHLATVASTTHLPVLCKDFIIDECQIHAARYFGADAILLMLSVLDDATYTRLHSEADRLGLDVLTEVIDEEEAARATKLGAKIFGVNHRNLHDLSIDLDRSARLAPLAPEGALIVSESGISNVETVRRLGGHSDGFLVGSQLTGTPDIDWAARMLAYGPNKVCGLTSWSAAQAARAAGAVYGGLIFEDSSPRNVSRETSKNIIAHEPGLHYVAVSRCTEGWADLITSIDGPIHAVQIHAPYQGSLAAEQELIRAIRADLSTLTNTPQIWRAVSMSHPDGAEIARGLAGDVDKLVLDAKDGGSGSEFDWSTIPDEVRAHSLLAGGIGADNLDAALSVGCLGVDLNSGVEYPAEAGEWAGRKDAGALRTVFERIRNFHY
;
A
#
# COMPACT_ATOMS: atom_id res chain seq x y z
N MET A 1 -18.45 -37.96 -22.74
CA MET A 1 -18.92 -38.38 -21.41
C MET A 1 -17.70 -38.69 -20.58
N ALA A 2 -17.27 -37.76 -19.73
CA ALA A 2 -16.20 -37.99 -18.75
C ALA A 2 -16.81 -38.80 -17.59
N PRO A 3 -16.06 -39.78 -17.02
CA PRO A 3 -16.57 -40.56 -15.89
C PRO A 3 -16.70 -39.68 -14.65
N ASN A 4 -17.86 -39.75 -14.00
CA ASN A 4 -18.06 -39.21 -12.66
C ASN A 4 -17.14 -39.96 -11.70
N LEU A 5 -16.02 -39.32 -11.31
CA LEU A 5 -15.16 -39.77 -10.24
C LEU A 5 -15.75 -39.28 -8.92
N ASN A 6 -16.06 -40.21 -8.05
CA ASN A 6 -16.61 -39.97 -6.72
C ASN A 6 -15.51 -39.25 -5.88
N PRO A 7 -15.74 -38.04 -5.33
CA PRO A 7 -14.71 -37.27 -4.62
C PRO A 7 -14.12 -37.94 -3.38
N SER A 8 -14.80 -38.94 -2.83
CA SER A 8 -14.40 -39.60 -1.57
C SER A 8 -13.25 -40.61 -1.70
N GLU A 9 -12.71 -40.88 -2.89
CA GLU A 9 -11.73 -41.95 -3.09
C GLU A 9 -10.26 -41.48 -3.22
N PHE A 10 -9.96 -40.16 -3.14
CA PHE A 10 -8.64 -39.67 -3.48
C PHE A 10 -7.97 -38.73 -2.47
N ILE A 11 -7.89 -39.13 -1.21
CA ILE A 11 -6.97 -38.47 -0.25
C ILE A 11 -6.14 -39.54 0.47
N PRO A 12 -5.05 -40.06 -0.11
CA PRO A 12 -4.12 -40.87 0.64
C PRO A 12 -3.22 -39.97 1.49
N SER A 13 -3.31 -40.11 2.81
CA SER A 13 -2.26 -39.61 3.68
C SER A 13 -1.03 -40.52 3.60
N ALA A 14 0.17 -39.99 3.76
CA ALA A 14 1.41 -40.78 3.83
C ALA A 14 1.44 -41.79 4.98
N GLN A 15 0.41 -41.83 5.85
CA GLN A 15 0.22 -42.78 6.95
C GLN A 15 -1.22 -43.24 7.16
N GLY A 16 -2.11 -43.14 6.14
CA GLY A 16 -3.47 -43.64 6.27
C GLY A 16 -4.41 -42.78 7.12
N LYS A 17 -4.04 -41.55 7.47
CA LYS A 17 -4.91 -40.56 8.13
C LYS A 17 -4.99 -39.32 7.29
N SER A 18 -6.20 -38.81 7.06
CA SER A 18 -6.44 -37.56 6.31
C SER A 18 -5.73 -36.39 7.02
N ALA A 19 -4.77 -35.76 6.34
CA ALA A 19 -4.05 -34.59 6.84
C ALA A 19 -4.85 -33.29 6.69
N VAL A 20 -5.98 -33.36 6.02
CA VAL A 20 -6.84 -32.20 5.67
C VAL A 20 -8.21 -32.40 6.27
N ARG A 21 -8.88 -31.35 6.76
CA ARG A 21 -10.29 -31.37 7.13
C ARG A 21 -11.06 -32.07 6.01
N HIS A 22 -11.99 -32.98 6.37
CA HIS A 22 -12.78 -33.71 5.39
C HIS A 22 -13.32 -32.75 4.32
N SER A 23 -13.17 -33.14 3.04
CA SER A 23 -13.60 -32.35 1.89
C SER A 23 -15.09 -31.96 1.85
N GLU A 24 -15.91 -32.55 2.71
CA GLU A 24 -17.32 -32.20 2.93
C GLU A 24 -17.44 -30.83 3.62
N GLY A 25 -17.06 -29.75 2.95
CA GLY A 25 -17.18 -28.39 3.48
C GLY A 25 -16.13 -27.39 3.00
N LEU A 26 -15.12 -27.83 2.26
CA LEU A 26 -14.19 -26.89 1.63
C LEU A 26 -14.87 -26.19 0.42
N PRO A 27 -14.59 -24.89 0.21
CA PRO A 27 -14.96 -24.20 -1.02
C PRO A 27 -14.41 -24.93 -2.23
N THR A 28 -15.18 -25.07 -3.29
CA THR A 28 -14.80 -25.79 -4.52
C THR A 28 -13.47 -25.32 -5.12
N VAL A 29 -13.17 -24.01 -4.99
CA VAL A 29 -11.90 -23.43 -5.46
C VAL A 29 -10.74 -23.88 -4.58
N LEU A 30 -10.89 -23.80 -3.26
CA LEU A 30 -9.87 -24.18 -2.28
C LEU A 30 -9.58 -25.69 -2.33
N GLU A 31 -10.62 -26.50 -2.43
CA GLU A 31 -10.49 -27.97 -2.58
C GLU A 31 -9.64 -28.32 -3.82
N GLY A 32 -9.93 -27.69 -4.95
CA GLY A 32 -9.17 -27.92 -6.20
C GLY A 32 -7.69 -27.54 -6.06
N ILE A 33 -7.38 -26.46 -5.33
CA ILE A 33 -6.00 -26.03 -5.07
C ILE A 33 -5.28 -27.03 -4.15
N VAL A 34 -5.91 -27.43 -3.05
CA VAL A 34 -5.35 -28.39 -2.10
C VAL A 34 -5.09 -29.74 -2.76
N GLN A 35 -6.01 -30.25 -3.57
CA GLN A 35 -5.83 -31.46 -4.37
C GLN A 35 -4.66 -31.31 -5.37
N GLY A 36 -4.50 -30.13 -5.97
CA GLY A 36 -3.34 -29.79 -6.80
C GLY A 36 -2.05 -29.94 -5.99
N ARG A 37 -2.01 -29.37 -4.78
CA ARG A 37 -0.79 -29.45 -3.94
C ARG A 37 -0.42 -30.88 -3.55
N PHE A 38 -1.38 -31.76 -3.26
CA PHE A 38 -1.09 -33.18 -3.05
C PHE A 38 -0.37 -33.82 -4.25
N ARG A 39 -0.78 -33.50 -5.48
CA ARG A 39 -0.12 -34.02 -6.69
C ARG A 39 1.31 -33.48 -6.86
N HIS A 40 1.59 -32.27 -6.36
CA HIS A 40 2.92 -31.65 -6.47
C HIS A 40 3.91 -32.10 -5.38
N LEU A 41 3.46 -32.82 -4.32
CA LEU A 41 4.35 -33.21 -3.22
C LEU A 41 5.54 -34.05 -3.67
N ASP A 42 5.34 -34.97 -4.60
CA ASP A 42 6.43 -35.83 -5.11
C ASP A 42 7.44 -35.02 -5.91
N GLU A 43 7.01 -34.04 -6.69
CA GLU A 43 7.88 -33.10 -7.39
C GLU A 43 8.68 -32.24 -6.41
N ILE A 44 8.03 -31.69 -5.37
CA ILE A 44 8.69 -30.90 -4.33
C ILE A 44 9.76 -31.75 -3.61
N LYS A 45 9.41 -32.99 -3.20
CA LYS A 45 10.35 -33.93 -2.57
C LYS A 45 11.54 -34.24 -3.49
N ALA A 46 11.29 -34.49 -4.79
CA ALA A 46 12.33 -34.71 -5.76
C ALA A 46 13.26 -33.49 -5.90
N ARG A 47 12.70 -32.30 -5.95
CA ARG A 47 13.44 -31.04 -6.10
C ARG A 47 14.42 -30.77 -4.95
N ILE A 48 14.08 -31.17 -3.73
CA ILE A 48 14.93 -31.02 -2.53
C ILE A 48 15.54 -32.34 -2.05
N SER A 49 15.53 -33.41 -2.85
CA SER A 49 16.02 -34.75 -2.47
C SER A 49 17.48 -34.79 -2.04
N HIS A 50 18.28 -33.80 -2.46
CA HIS A 50 19.70 -33.63 -2.12
C HIS A 50 19.90 -32.86 -0.81
N VAL A 51 18.82 -32.37 -0.17
CA VAL A 51 18.85 -31.57 1.06
C VAL A 51 18.48 -32.46 2.24
N ASP A 52 19.33 -32.51 3.26
CA ASP A 52 18.96 -33.10 4.55
C ASP A 52 18.17 -32.05 5.35
N PRO A 53 16.86 -32.27 5.63
CA PRO A 53 16.04 -31.34 6.38
C PRO A 53 16.58 -30.99 7.78
N LEU A 54 17.34 -31.91 8.40
CA LEU A 54 17.92 -31.70 9.73
C LEU A 54 19.09 -30.70 9.71
N THR A 55 19.71 -30.49 8.55
CA THR A 55 20.84 -29.56 8.38
C THR A 55 20.43 -28.19 7.88
N LEU A 56 19.15 -27.97 7.60
CA LEU A 56 18.65 -26.66 7.17
C LEU A 56 18.91 -25.62 8.26
N PRO A 57 19.50 -24.47 7.88
CA PRO A 57 19.76 -23.39 8.84
C PRO A 57 18.45 -22.74 9.28
N ARG A 58 18.38 -22.33 10.55
CA ARG A 58 17.26 -21.54 11.06
C ARG A 58 17.19 -20.18 10.34
N SER A 59 15.97 -19.63 10.23
CA SER A 59 15.83 -18.26 9.78
C SER A 59 16.42 -17.28 10.83
N GLU A 60 17.06 -16.22 10.32
CA GLU A 60 17.61 -15.12 11.12
C GLU A 60 16.75 -13.85 11.05
N ARG A 61 15.71 -13.85 10.20
CA ARG A 61 14.77 -12.74 10.03
C ARG A 61 13.40 -13.12 10.59
N SER A 62 12.77 -12.20 11.33
CA SER A 62 11.44 -12.45 11.92
C SER A 62 10.40 -11.54 11.28
N LEU A 63 9.35 -12.14 10.75
CA LEU A 63 8.18 -11.43 10.27
C LEU A 63 7.38 -10.84 11.44
N TYR A 64 7.30 -11.56 12.56
CA TYR A 64 6.65 -11.08 13.78
C TYR A 64 7.31 -9.78 14.28
N ASP A 65 8.63 -9.79 14.49
CA ASP A 65 9.35 -8.61 14.98
C ASP A 65 9.25 -7.42 14.01
N SER A 66 9.23 -7.70 12.70
CA SER A 66 9.08 -6.66 11.69
C SER A 66 7.68 -6.03 11.71
N LEU A 67 6.64 -6.83 11.91
CA LEU A 67 5.25 -6.37 12.01
C LEU A 67 4.95 -5.68 13.35
N ALA A 68 5.59 -6.11 14.43
CA ALA A 68 5.39 -5.55 15.79
C ALA A 68 5.95 -4.13 15.98
N ARG A 69 6.70 -3.61 15.00
CA ARG A 69 7.20 -2.22 15.05
C ARG A 69 6.04 -1.23 14.97
N PRO A 70 6.17 -0.03 15.59
CA PRO A 70 5.14 1.00 15.53
C PRO A 70 4.74 1.38 14.11
N GLY A 71 3.49 1.80 13.94
CA GLY A 71 2.94 2.31 12.69
C GLY A 71 2.29 1.24 11.82
N THR A 72 1.69 1.68 10.72
CA THR A 72 1.03 0.81 9.74
C THR A 72 2.06 -0.06 9.02
N ARG A 73 1.89 -1.36 9.04
CA ARG A 73 2.82 -2.32 8.45
C ARG A 73 2.21 -3.04 7.25
N PHE A 74 3.04 -3.31 6.25
CA PHE A 74 2.60 -3.98 5.02
C PHE A 74 3.44 -5.22 4.74
N ILE A 75 2.77 -6.34 4.44
CA ILE A 75 3.35 -7.46 3.71
C ILE A 75 2.95 -7.25 2.26
N MET A 76 3.93 -6.91 1.41
CA MET A 76 3.68 -6.67 -0.01
C MET A 76 3.92 -7.94 -0.81
N GLU A 77 2.94 -8.32 -1.63
CA GLU A 77 2.92 -9.63 -2.27
C GLU A 77 3.39 -9.56 -3.72
N CYS A 78 4.39 -10.39 -4.03
CA CYS A 78 4.84 -10.68 -5.38
C CYS A 78 3.98 -11.82 -5.97
N LYS A 79 3.18 -11.52 -6.99
CA LYS A 79 2.40 -12.51 -7.73
C LYS A 79 2.18 -12.13 -9.19
N SER A 80 2.15 -13.15 -10.07
CA SER A 80 1.91 -12.97 -11.51
C SER A 80 0.44 -13.15 -11.90
N SER A 81 -0.31 -13.97 -11.16
CA SER A 81 -1.71 -14.28 -11.47
C SER A 81 -2.53 -14.57 -10.20
N SER A 82 -3.84 -14.64 -10.34
CA SER A 82 -4.75 -15.06 -9.27
C SER A 82 -6.04 -15.69 -9.83
N PRO A 83 -6.73 -16.54 -9.05
CA PRO A 83 -7.98 -17.16 -9.48
C PRO A 83 -9.08 -16.18 -9.88
N SER A 84 -9.12 -14.99 -9.27
CA SER A 84 -10.16 -13.97 -9.49
C SER A 84 -9.86 -13.04 -10.66
N LEU A 85 -8.59 -12.81 -11.01
CA LEU A 85 -8.17 -11.82 -12.03
C LEU A 85 -7.45 -12.45 -13.23
N GLY A 86 -7.09 -13.75 -13.14
CA GLY A 86 -6.25 -14.38 -14.14
C GLY A 86 -4.81 -13.83 -14.13
N MET A 87 -4.21 -13.70 -15.30
CA MET A 87 -2.87 -13.09 -15.47
C MET A 87 -2.94 -11.61 -15.11
N ILE A 88 -2.12 -11.20 -14.13
CA ILE A 88 -2.01 -9.82 -13.63
C ILE A 88 -0.81 -9.12 -14.30
N ARG A 89 0.31 -9.86 -14.47
CA ARG A 89 1.54 -9.30 -15.00
C ARG A 89 2.26 -10.30 -15.89
N GLU A 90 2.29 -10.03 -17.19
CA GLU A 90 2.94 -10.92 -18.19
C GLU A 90 4.47 -10.95 -18.00
N HIS A 91 5.09 -9.78 -17.83
CA HIS A 91 6.52 -9.66 -17.52
C HIS A 91 6.72 -9.62 -16.02
N TYR A 92 6.77 -10.80 -15.41
CA TYR A 92 6.90 -10.96 -13.97
C TYR A 92 8.36 -11.14 -13.56
N GLU A 93 8.91 -10.10 -12.92
CA GLU A 93 10.27 -10.07 -12.40
C GLU A 93 10.24 -9.92 -10.87
N PRO A 94 10.11 -11.00 -10.09
CA PRO A 94 9.91 -10.94 -8.65
C PRO A 94 11.05 -10.24 -7.91
N GLY A 95 12.29 -10.34 -8.38
CA GLY A 95 13.44 -9.64 -7.80
C GLY A 95 13.34 -8.12 -7.94
N ALA A 96 12.98 -7.62 -9.13
CA ALA A 96 12.78 -6.19 -9.36
C ALA A 96 11.63 -5.65 -8.49
N ILE A 97 10.52 -6.37 -8.40
CA ILE A 97 9.38 -6.03 -7.54
C ILE A 97 9.81 -6.00 -6.07
N ALA A 98 10.53 -7.02 -5.60
CA ALA A 98 11.03 -7.09 -4.23
C ALA A 98 11.97 -5.93 -3.87
N SER A 99 12.82 -5.49 -4.80
CA SER A 99 13.68 -4.32 -4.61
C SER A 99 12.89 -3.04 -4.36
N ILE A 100 11.74 -2.88 -5.05
CA ILE A 100 10.84 -1.75 -4.82
C ILE A 100 10.16 -1.91 -3.45
N TYR A 101 9.56 -3.06 -3.18
CA TYR A 101 8.85 -3.33 -1.93
C TYR A 101 9.72 -3.19 -0.69
N SER A 102 11.01 -3.50 -0.80
CA SER A 102 11.97 -3.39 0.32
C SER A 102 12.08 -1.99 0.92
N ARG A 103 11.65 -0.96 0.20
CA ARG A 103 11.62 0.43 0.69
C ARG A 103 10.40 0.71 1.56
N TYR A 104 9.32 -0.05 1.41
CA TYR A 104 8.00 0.27 1.95
C TYR A 104 7.43 -0.80 2.86
N ALA A 105 7.74 -2.07 2.62
CA ALA A 105 7.18 -3.21 3.31
C ALA A 105 7.84 -3.49 4.68
N ALA A 106 7.13 -4.24 5.51
CA ALA A 106 7.65 -4.91 6.69
C ALA A 106 8.09 -6.36 6.38
N GLY A 107 7.49 -6.96 5.35
CA GLY A 107 7.83 -8.27 4.82
C GLY A 107 7.35 -8.39 3.37
N ILE A 108 7.89 -9.37 2.66
CA ILE A 108 7.50 -9.64 1.28
C ILE A 108 6.88 -11.04 1.21
N SER A 109 5.67 -11.14 0.64
CA SER A 109 5.00 -12.41 0.37
C SER A 109 5.27 -12.85 -1.07
N VAL A 110 5.56 -14.14 -1.25
CA VAL A 110 5.81 -14.72 -2.57
C VAL A 110 4.91 -15.93 -2.77
N LEU A 111 4.08 -15.90 -3.82
CA LEU A 111 3.26 -17.03 -4.20
C LEU A 111 4.14 -18.17 -4.71
N CYS A 112 3.93 -19.38 -4.16
CA CYS A 112 4.64 -20.61 -4.54
C CYS A 112 3.70 -21.68 -5.13
N GLU A 113 2.38 -21.44 -5.15
CA GLU A 113 1.40 -22.33 -5.78
C GLU A 113 1.42 -22.12 -7.31
N PRO A 114 1.72 -23.17 -8.12
CA PRO A 114 1.94 -23.01 -9.56
C PRO A 114 0.65 -22.92 -10.39
N ASP A 115 -0.38 -23.72 -10.09
CA ASP A 115 -1.51 -23.96 -10.99
C ASP A 115 -2.44 -22.76 -11.11
N ARG A 116 -2.68 -22.03 -10.01
CA ARG A 116 -3.66 -20.95 -9.94
C ARG A 116 -3.03 -19.56 -9.76
N PHE A 117 -1.83 -19.52 -9.18
CA PHE A 117 -1.16 -18.26 -8.87
C PHE A 117 0.12 -18.04 -9.68
N GLY A 118 0.54 -19.04 -10.51
CA GLY A 118 1.75 -18.95 -11.31
C GLY A 118 3.01 -18.85 -10.44
N GLY A 119 2.95 -19.42 -9.24
CA GLY A 119 4.04 -19.37 -8.27
C GLY A 119 5.12 -20.40 -8.53
N ASP A 120 6.30 -20.19 -7.94
CA ASP A 120 7.41 -21.13 -7.95
C ASP A 120 8.37 -20.84 -6.78
N TYR A 121 9.05 -21.89 -6.27
CA TYR A 121 10.09 -21.72 -5.25
C TYR A 121 11.32 -20.97 -5.78
N ASP A 122 11.58 -20.94 -7.09
CA ASP A 122 12.64 -20.11 -7.67
C ASP A 122 12.31 -18.61 -7.55
N HIS A 123 11.02 -18.23 -7.62
CA HIS A 123 10.58 -16.88 -7.33
C HIS A 123 10.87 -16.51 -5.88
N LEU A 124 10.61 -17.45 -4.94
CA LEU A 124 10.90 -17.28 -3.51
C LEU A 124 12.41 -17.04 -3.30
N ALA A 125 13.28 -17.88 -3.87
CA ALA A 125 14.73 -17.76 -3.78
C ALA A 125 15.24 -16.42 -4.35
N THR A 126 14.69 -16.01 -5.49
CA THR A 126 15.00 -14.73 -6.13
C THR A 126 14.67 -13.57 -5.21
N VAL A 127 13.49 -13.56 -4.61
CA VAL A 127 13.07 -12.50 -3.67
C VAL A 127 13.92 -12.55 -2.40
N ALA A 128 14.14 -13.72 -1.81
CA ALA A 128 14.92 -13.88 -0.58
C ALA A 128 16.36 -13.37 -0.74
N SER A 129 16.93 -13.53 -1.95
CA SER A 129 18.27 -13.04 -2.27
C SER A 129 18.34 -11.54 -2.58
N THR A 130 17.19 -10.91 -2.86
CA THR A 130 17.11 -9.51 -3.28
C THR A 130 16.79 -8.57 -2.13
N THR A 131 16.06 -9.05 -1.09
CA THR A 131 15.57 -8.22 0.00
C THR A 131 16.27 -8.51 1.33
N HIS A 132 16.36 -7.47 2.18
CA HIS A 132 16.77 -7.60 3.59
C HIS A 132 15.59 -7.89 4.53
N LEU A 133 14.35 -7.81 4.02
CA LEU A 133 13.14 -8.05 4.80
C LEU A 133 12.85 -9.53 4.95
N PRO A 134 12.07 -9.94 5.98
CA PRO A 134 11.58 -11.30 6.08
C PRO A 134 10.66 -11.64 4.90
N VAL A 135 10.81 -12.86 4.38
CA VAL A 135 10.07 -13.36 3.21
C VAL A 135 9.10 -14.46 3.62
N LEU A 136 7.83 -14.25 3.31
CA LEU A 136 6.74 -15.20 3.52
C LEU A 136 6.56 -16.08 2.28
N CYS A 137 6.77 -17.40 2.44
CA CYS A 137 6.33 -18.38 1.46
C CYS A 137 4.82 -18.53 1.53
N LYS A 138 4.11 -17.97 0.55
CA LYS A 138 2.66 -18.06 0.47
C LYS A 138 2.26 -19.24 -0.41
N ASP A 139 2.00 -20.36 0.23
CA ASP A 139 1.63 -21.64 -0.37
C ASP A 139 0.56 -22.32 0.48
N PHE A 140 -0.16 -23.27 -0.09
CA PHE A 140 -1.11 -24.13 0.61
C PHE A 140 -0.35 -25.31 1.22
N ILE A 141 0.23 -25.09 2.40
CA ILE A 141 1.10 -26.07 3.05
C ILE A 141 0.28 -27.14 3.75
N ILE A 142 0.53 -28.40 3.35
CA ILE A 142 -0.16 -29.61 3.85
C ILE A 142 0.82 -30.70 4.29
N ASP A 143 2.10 -30.55 3.96
CA ASP A 143 3.16 -31.53 4.26
C ASP A 143 4.46 -30.81 4.65
N GLU A 144 5.26 -31.44 5.52
CA GLU A 144 6.54 -30.88 6.01
C GLU A 144 7.54 -30.63 4.87
N CYS A 145 7.49 -31.42 3.79
CA CYS A 145 8.40 -31.21 2.66
C CYS A 145 8.26 -29.82 2.03
N GLN A 146 7.05 -29.20 2.11
CA GLN A 146 6.84 -27.84 1.63
C GLN A 146 7.52 -26.82 2.57
N ILE A 147 7.56 -27.08 3.88
CA ILE A 147 8.26 -26.24 4.87
C ILE A 147 9.78 -26.34 4.63
N HIS A 148 10.30 -27.56 4.40
CA HIS A 148 11.71 -27.78 4.07
C HIS A 148 12.09 -27.07 2.78
N ALA A 149 11.28 -27.17 1.73
CA ALA A 149 11.46 -26.42 0.48
C ALA A 149 11.42 -24.91 0.70
N ALA A 150 10.40 -24.42 1.42
CA ALA A 150 10.29 -23.00 1.74
C ALA A 150 11.56 -22.47 2.42
N ARG A 151 12.07 -23.18 3.46
CA ARG A 151 13.29 -22.76 4.13
C ARG A 151 14.53 -22.90 3.24
N TYR A 152 14.66 -23.97 2.48
CA TYR A 152 15.78 -24.15 1.54
C TYR A 152 15.86 -23.04 0.50
N PHE A 153 14.71 -22.59 -0.02
CA PHE A 153 14.61 -21.50 -0.97
C PHE A 153 14.57 -20.10 -0.30
N GLY A 154 14.77 -20.00 1.01
CA GLY A 154 15.07 -18.75 1.70
C GLY A 154 13.89 -18.07 2.42
N ALA A 155 12.76 -18.77 2.64
CA ALA A 155 11.66 -18.23 3.43
C ALA A 155 12.06 -18.01 4.90
N ASP A 156 11.45 -16.99 5.50
CA ASP A 156 11.54 -16.65 6.92
C ASP A 156 10.20 -16.81 7.64
N ALA A 157 9.12 -16.93 6.86
CA ALA A 157 7.79 -17.23 7.35
C ALA A 157 7.02 -18.12 6.36
N ILE A 158 6.01 -18.80 6.86
CA ILE A 158 5.09 -19.63 6.08
C ILE A 158 3.64 -19.31 6.40
N LEU A 159 2.74 -19.69 5.49
CA LEU A 159 1.30 -19.64 5.67
C LEU A 159 0.77 -21.00 6.13
N LEU A 160 -0.01 -21.03 7.20
CA LEU A 160 -0.84 -22.19 7.60
C LEU A 160 -2.31 -21.78 7.68
N MET A 161 -3.19 -22.50 6.98
CA MET A 161 -4.61 -22.16 6.85
C MET A 161 -5.45 -23.10 7.73
N LEU A 162 -6.20 -22.57 8.69
CA LEU A 162 -7.08 -23.38 9.55
C LEU A 162 -8.34 -23.86 8.84
N SER A 163 -8.72 -23.24 7.72
CA SER A 163 -9.74 -23.78 6.82
C SER A 163 -9.31 -25.08 6.12
N VAL A 164 -8.00 -25.33 5.99
CA VAL A 164 -7.43 -26.50 5.31
C VAL A 164 -6.99 -27.56 6.31
N LEU A 165 -6.38 -27.17 7.43
CA LEU A 165 -5.68 -28.05 8.35
C LEU A 165 -6.55 -28.40 9.57
N ASP A 166 -6.50 -29.66 9.99
CA ASP A 166 -6.95 -30.04 11.32
C ASP A 166 -5.91 -29.63 12.39
N ASP A 167 -6.32 -29.65 13.67
CA ASP A 167 -5.48 -29.19 14.79
C ASP A 167 -4.20 -30.01 14.93
N ALA A 168 -4.25 -31.31 14.66
CA ALA A 168 -3.09 -32.20 14.79
C ALA A 168 -2.06 -31.92 13.69
N THR A 169 -2.51 -31.75 12.45
CA THR A 169 -1.66 -31.42 11.32
C THR A 169 -1.09 -30.01 11.47
N TYR A 170 -1.92 -29.02 11.86
CA TYR A 170 -1.43 -27.67 12.14
C TYR A 170 -0.31 -27.70 13.19
N THR A 171 -0.53 -28.38 14.33
CA THR A 171 0.46 -28.46 15.43
C THR A 171 1.78 -29.09 14.95
N ARG A 172 1.72 -30.13 14.14
CA ARG A 172 2.89 -30.80 13.58
C ARG A 172 3.67 -29.86 12.64
N LEU A 173 2.97 -29.22 11.70
CA LEU A 173 3.58 -28.29 10.73
C LEU A 173 4.13 -27.04 11.43
N HIS A 174 3.41 -26.51 12.42
CA HIS A 174 3.87 -25.37 13.24
C HIS A 174 5.14 -25.72 14.01
N SER A 175 5.20 -26.91 14.62
CA SER A 175 6.41 -27.37 15.34
C SER A 175 7.62 -27.49 14.43
N GLU A 176 7.43 -27.92 13.17
CA GLU A 176 8.51 -27.99 12.21
C GLU A 176 8.95 -26.59 11.73
N ALA A 177 8.01 -25.66 11.58
CA ALA A 177 8.32 -24.25 11.32
C ALA A 177 9.15 -23.63 12.47
N ASP A 178 8.74 -23.87 13.73
CA ASP A 178 9.47 -23.42 14.92
C ASP A 178 10.90 -23.97 14.97
N ARG A 179 11.08 -25.25 14.62
CA ARG A 179 12.42 -25.87 14.55
C ARG A 179 13.33 -25.12 13.60
N LEU A 180 12.79 -24.66 12.48
CA LEU A 180 13.51 -23.92 11.43
C LEU A 180 13.55 -22.41 11.67
N GLY A 181 12.96 -21.91 12.76
CA GLY A 181 12.89 -20.47 13.06
C GLY A 181 12.03 -19.68 12.11
N LEU A 182 11.05 -20.33 11.48
CA LEU A 182 10.07 -19.68 10.60
C LEU A 182 8.91 -19.15 11.42
N ASP A 183 8.53 -17.90 11.19
CA ASP A 183 7.26 -17.39 11.68
C ASP A 183 6.09 -18.01 10.91
N VAL A 184 4.94 -18.11 11.56
CA VAL A 184 3.74 -18.69 10.97
C VAL A 184 2.64 -17.61 10.89
N LEU A 185 2.25 -17.25 9.67
CA LEU A 185 1.02 -16.51 9.42
C LEU A 185 -0.14 -17.52 9.43
N THR A 186 -0.96 -17.48 10.48
CA THR A 186 -2.11 -18.39 10.64
C THR A 186 -3.35 -17.76 10.06
N GLU A 187 -3.78 -18.22 8.88
CA GLU A 187 -4.97 -17.67 8.20
C GLU A 187 -6.25 -18.20 8.84
N VAL A 188 -7.18 -17.29 9.13
CA VAL A 188 -8.50 -17.54 9.70
C VAL A 188 -9.57 -16.75 8.93
N ILE A 189 -10.77 -17.33 8.81
CA ILE A 189 -11.89 -16.75 8.09
C ILE A 189 -13.15 -16.54 8.94
N ASP A 190 -13.22 -17.14 10.12
CA ASP A 190 -14.38 -17.04 11.00
C ASP A 190 -13.98 -17.15 12.48
N GLU A 191 -14.97 -17.02 13.36
CA GLU A 191 -14.82 -17.04 14.81
C GLU A 191 -14.36 -18.42 15.34
N GLU A 192 -14.77 -19.52 14.70
CA GLU A 192 -14.34 -20.88 15.07
C GLU A 192 -12.85 -21.04 14.78
N GLU A 193 -12.38 -20.64 13.60
CA GLU A 193 -10.97 -20.71 13.23
C GLU A 193 -10.12 -19.76 14.09
N ALA A 194 -10.61 -18.55 14.41
CA ALA A 194 -9.91 -17.62 15.30
C ALA A 194 -9.74 -18.21 16.72
N ALA A 195 -10.78 -18.84 17.25
CA ALA A 195 -10.71 -19.52 18.56
C ALA A 195 -9.76 -20.73 18.53
N ARG A 196 -9.72 -21.50 17.43
CA ARG A 196 -8.76 -22.58 17.21
C ARG A 196 -7.33 -22.04 17.15
N ALA A 197 -7.09 -20.97 16.38
CA ALA A 197 -5.77 -20.32 16.27
C ALA A 197 -5.25 -19.90 17.66
N THR A 198 -6.11 -19.27 18.46
CA THR A 198 -5.79 -18.89 19.85
C THR A 198 -5.39 -20.10 20.70
N LYS A 199 -6.20 -21.17 20.66
CA LYS A 199 -5.92 -22.42 21.40
C LYS A 199 -4.62 -23.09 20.94
N LEU A 200 -4.30 -23.00 19.66
CA LEU A 200 -3.11 -23.58 19.04
C LEU A 200 -1.85 -22.71 19.21
N GLY A 201 -1.97 -21.53 19.81
CA GLY A 201 -0.84 -20.65 20.13
C GLY A 201 -0.34 -19.81 18.97
N ALA A 202 -1.19 -19.52 17.99
CA ALA A 202 -0.85 -18.64 16.87
C ALA A 202 -0.43 -17.24 17.36
N LYS A 203 0.62 -16.69 16.77
CA LYS A 203 1.16 -15.36 17.11
C LYS A 203 0.83 -14.30 16.08
N ILE A 204 0.65 -14.68 14.81
CA ILE A 204 0.27 -13.79 13.70
C ILE A 204 -1.01 -14.36 13.10
N PHE A 205 -2.10 -13.61 13.23
CA PHE A 205 -3.41 -13.96 12.67
C PHE A 205 -3.59 -13.27 11.32
N GLY A 206 -3.65 -14.06 10.25
CA GLY A 206 -4.03 -13.60 8.92
C GLY A 206 -5.55 -13.63 8.78
N VAL A 207 -6.20 -12.49 8.88
CA VAL A 207 -7.66 -12.42 8.70
C VAL A 207 -7.97 -12.18 7.23
N ASN A 208 -8.39 -13.23 6.54
CA ASN A 208 -8.73 -13.14 5.12
C ASN A 208 -10.15 -12.65 4.93
N HIS A 209 -10.31 -11.42 4.40
CA HIS A 209 -11.62 -10.83 4.10
C HIS A 209 -12.33 -11.50 2.94
N ARG A 210 -11.61 -12.28 2.11
CA ARG A 210 -12.20 -12.98 0.98
C ARG A 210 -12.90 -14.25 1.44
N ASN A 211 -14.17 -14.39 1.05
CA ASN A 211 -14.88 -15.65 1.14
C ASN A 211 -14.39 -16.57 0.01
N LEU A 212 -13.87 -17.75 0.38
CA LEU A 212 -13.33 -18.69 -0.60
C LEU A 212 -14.42 -19.51 -1.32
N HIS A 213 -15.70 -19.37 -0.94
CA HIS A 213 -16.83 -20.01 -1.63
C HIS A 213 -17.30 -19.20 -2.86
N ASP A 214 -17.47 -17.88 -2.69
CA ASP A 214 -18.06 -17.00 -3.70
C ASP A 214 -17.14 -15.84 -4.11
N LEU A 215 -15.93 -15.77 -3.53
CA LEU A 215 -14.91 -14.74 -3.74
C LEU A 215 -15.33 -13.32 -3.31
N SER A 216 -16.44 -13.18 -2.60
CA SER A 216 -16.88 -11.90 -2.02
C SER A 216 -15.89 -11.39 -0.97
N ILE A 217 -15.89 -10.08 -0.73
CA ILE A 217 -15.01 -9.40 0.25
C ILE A 217 -15.87 -8.84 1.38
N ASP A 218 -15.52 -9.20 2.62
CA ASP A 218 -16.10 -8.69 3.85
C ASP A 218 -15.04 -7.98 4.69
N LEU A 219 -14.91 -6.67 4.50
CA LEU A 219 -13.90 -5.86 5.22
C LEU A 219 -14.17 -5.73 6.73
N ASP A 220 -15.37 -6.04 7.20
CA ASP A 220 -15.69 -5.96 8.64
C ASP A 220 -15.28 -7.24 9.40
N ARG A 221 -14.81 -8.27 8.69
CA ARG A 221 -14.36 -9.53 9.28
C ARG A 221 -13.23 -9.33 10.28
N SER A 222 -12.21 -8.54 9.95
CA SER A 222 -11.09 -8.29 10.86
C SER A 222 -11.52 -7.59 12.15
N ALA A 223 -12.48 -6.66 12.10
CA ALA A 223 -13.04 -6.04 13.30
C ALA A 223 -13.74 -7.04 14.23
N ARG A 224 -14.39 -8.08 13.67
CA ARG A 224 -15.04 -9.13 14.44
C ARG A 224 -14.05 -10.15 15.02
N LEU A 225 -12.99 -10.49 14.28
CA LEU A 225 -12.06 -11.54 14.68
C LEU A 225 -10.90 -11.05 15.55
N ALA A 226 -10.43 -9.82 15.36
CA ALA A 226 -9.31 -9.26 16.13
C ALA A 226 -9.47 -9.37 17.66
N PRO A 227 -10.66 -9.12 18.26
CA PRO A 227 -10.85 -9.27 19.71
C PRO A 227 -10.73 -10.71 20.23
N LEU A 228 -10.72 -11.71 19.36
CA LEU A 228 -10.58 -13.13 19.73
C LEU A 228 -9.12 -13.57 19.80
N ALA A 229 -8.19 -12.77 19.31
CA ALA A 229 -6.77 -13.04 19.38
C ALA A 229 -6.24 -12.75 20.81
N PRO A 230 -5.26 -13.53 21.30
CA PRO A 230 -4.68 -13.30 22.62
C PRO A 230 -3.83 -12.02 22.64
N GLU A 231 -3.59 -11.49 23.84
CA GLU A 231 -2.68 -10.35 24.03
C GLU A 231 -1.29 -10.67 23.45
N GLY A 232 -0.73 -9.73 22.71
CA GLY A 232 0.56 -9.87 22.02
C GLY A 232 0.50 -10.58 20.68
N ALA A 233 -0.65 -11.11 20.26
CA ALA A 233 -0.82 -11.56 18.88
C ALA A 233 -0.97 -10.37 17.93
N LEU A 234 -0.49 -10.53 16.69
CA LEU A 234 -0.58 -9.53 15.64
C LEU A 234 -1.70 -9.88 14.67
N ILE A 235 -2.47 -8.89 14.26
CA ILE A 235 -3.56 -9.03 13.29
C ILE A 235 -3.09 -8.50 11.93
N VAL A 236 -3.07 -9.35 10.93
CA VAL A 236 -2.80 -9.00 9.53
C VAL A 236 -4.09 -9.14 8.74
N SER A 237 -4.61 -8.02 8.24
CA SER A 237 -5.77 -8.02 7.35
C SER A 237 -5.36 -8.34 5.93
N GLU A 238 -6.04 -9.31 5.29
CA GLU A 238 -5.74 -9.78 3.94
C GLU A 238 -6.96 -9.65 3.02
N SER A 239 -6.71 -9.41 1.75
CA SER A 239 -7.72 -9.24 0.70
C SER A 239 -8.57 -7.97 0.82
N GLY A 240 -8.87 -7.36 -0.32
CA GLY A 240 -9.72 -6.16 -0.39
C GLY A 240 -9.05 -4.85 0.01
N ILE A 241 -7.75 -4.85 0.33
CA ILE A 241 -6.99 -3.65 0.66
C ILE A 241 -6.60 -2.96 -0.64
N SER A 242 -7.32 -1.91 -1.01
CA SER A 242 -7.18 -1.26 -2.33
C SER A 242 -6.65 0.18 -2.26
N ASN A 243 -6.78 0.85 -1.14
CA ASN A 243 -6.43 2.26 -0.97
C ASN A 243 -6.16 2.63 0.50
N VAL A 244 -5.70 3.86 0.70
CA VAL A 244 -5.37 4.41 2.02
C VAL A 244 -6.59 4.49 2.95
N GLU A 245 -7.78 4.79 2.41
CA GLU A 245 -9.01 4.88 3.18
C GLU A 245 -9.35 3.52 3.82
N THR A 246 -9.19 2.43 3.05
CA THR A 246 -9.36 1.07 3.56
C THR A 246 -8.35 0.77 4.66
N VAL A 247 -7.08 1.12 4.47
CA VAL A 247 -6.03 0.94 5.48
C VAL A 247 -6.37 1.69 6.77
N ARG A 248 -6.79 2.95 6.67
CA ARG A 248 -7.19 3.78 7.82
C ARG A 248 -8.41 3.22 8.55
N ARG A 249 -9.44 2.79 7.78
CA ARG A 249 -10.64 2.16 8.34
C ARG A 249 -10.32 0.92 9.17
N LEU A 250 -9.36 0.10 8.71
CA LEU A 250 -8.99 -1.16 9.37
C LEU A 250 -7.88 -1.00 10.41
N GLY A 251 -7.19 0.15 10.44
CA GLY A 251 -6.01 0.40 11.29
C GLY A 251 -6.28 0.32 12.79
N GLY A 252 -7.52 0.58 13.24
CA GLY A 252 -7.89 0.49 14.66
C GLY A 252 -7.89 -0.93 15.24
N HIS A 253 -7.77 -1.97 14.40
CA HIS A 253 -7.78 -3.37 14.83
C HIS A 253 -6.84 -4.26 13.99
N SER A 254 -6.01 -3.69 13.15
CA SER A 254 -5.04 -4.42 12.33
C SER A 254 -3.64 -3.84 12.54
N ASP A 255 -2.68 -4.69 12.89
CA ASP A 255 -1.26 -4.34 13.04
C ASP A 255 -0.55 -4.30 11.68
N GLY A 256 -1.08 -5.06 10.71
CA GLY A 256 -0.51 -5.16 9.38
C GLY A 256 -1.53 -5.47 8.30
N PHE A 257 -1.10 -5.28 7.05
CA PHE A 257 -1.91 -5.49 5.85
C PHE A 257 -1.15 -6.30 4.81
N LEU A 258 -1.73 -7.39 4.31
CA LEU A 258 -1.17 -8.13 3.18
C LEU A 258 -1.84 -7.67 1.89
N VAL A 259 -1.03 -7.10 0.97
CA VAL A 259 -1.51 -6.46 -0.25
C VAL A 259 -0.76 -6.99 -1.48
N GLY A 260 -1.50 -7.46 -2.47
CA GLY A 260 -0.93 -8.05 -3.68
C GLY A 260 -1.46 -7.41 -4.96
N SER A 261 -2.63 -7.82 -5.44
CA SER A 261 -3.13 -7.47 -6.79
C SER A 261 -3.18 -5.96 -7.07
N GLN A 262 -3.47 -5.16 -6.04
CA GLN A 262 -3.50 -3.70 -6.16
C GLN A 262 -2.12 -3.11 -6.50
N LEU A 263 -1.06 -3.73 -6.01
CA LEU A 263 0.32 -3.29 -6.26
C LEU A 263 0.84 -3.85 -7.59
N THR A 264 0.81 -5.18 -7.74
CA THR A 264 1.39 -5.86 -8.92
C THR A 264 0.62 -5.60 -10.22
N GLY A 265 -0.67 -5.27 -10.14
CA GLY A 265 -1.50 -4.90 -11.30
C GLY A 265 -1.29 -3.47 -11.79
N THR A 266 -0.57 -2.63 -11.05
CA THR A 266 -0.33 -1.23 -11.41
C THR A 266 0.94 -1.12 -12.27
N PRO A 267 0.95 -0.33 -13.36
CA PRO A 267 2.15 -0.14 -14.18
C PRO A 267 3.34 0.41 -13.38
N ASP A 268 3.12 1.39 -12.53
CA ASP A 268 4.12 1.97 -11.62
C ASP A 268 3.94 1.39 -10.19
N ILE A 269 4.65 0.30 -9.92
CA ILE A 269 4.62 -0.38 -8.61
C ILE A 269 5.21 0.51 -7.50
N ASP A 270 6.25 1.30 -7.78
CA ASP A 270 6.86 2.19 -6.79
C ASP A 270 5.87 3.26 -6.34
N TRP A 271 5.17 3.88 -7.29
CA TRP A 271 4.12 4.84 -6.98
C TRP A 271 2.98 4.22 -6.16
N ALA A 272 2.50 3.04 -6.58
CA ALA A 272 1.41 2.34 -5.88
C ALA A 272 1.80 1.95 -4.44
N ALA A 273 3.00 1.43 -4.25
CA ALA A 273 3.51 1.05 -2.92
C ALA A 273 3.70 2.29 -2.02
N ARG A 274 4.20 3.38 -2.57
CA ARG A 274 4.39 4.67 -1.88
C ARG A 274 3.06 5.31 -1.51
N MET A 275 2.09 5.32 -2.44
CA MET A 275 0.73 5.76 -2.20
C MET A 275 0.07 5.00 -1.06
N LEU A 276 0.24 3.68 -1.01
CA LEU A 276 -0.32 2.84 0.03
C LEU A 276 0.37 3.07 1.38
N ALA A 277 1.70 3.18 1.40
CA ALA A 277 2.49 3.25 2.63
C ALA A 277 2.43 4.61 3.32
N TYR A 278 2.34 5.70 2.55
CA TYR A 278 2.40 7.07 3.08
C TYR A 278 1.10 7.86 2.85
N GLY A 279 0.28 7.44 1.89
CA GLY A 279 -0.85 8.23 1.42
C GLY A 279 -0.48 9.24 0.34
N PRO A 280 -1.49 9.93 -0.23
CA PRO A 280 -1.32 10.87 -1.35
C PRO A 280 -0.76 12.22 -0.90
N ASN A 281 0.40 12.23 -0.24
CA ASN A 281 1.03 13.45 0.25
C ASN A 281 1.80 14.17 -0.85
N LYS A 282 1.77 15.50 -0.80
CA LYS A 282 2.41 16.41 -1.74
C LYS A 282 3.52 17.20 -1.07
N VAL A 283 4.63 17.40 -1.78
CA VAL A 283 5.65 18.39 -1.44
C VAL A 283 5.61 19.49 -2.49
N CYS A 284 5.16 20.68 -2.10
CA CYS A 284 4.97 21.82 -2.98
C CYS A 284 6.21 22.74 -3.01
N GLY A 285 6.34 23.54 -4.08
CA GLY A 285 7.41 24.52 -4.20
C GLY A 285 8.79 23.88 -4.41
N LEU A 286 8.86 22.84 -5.24
CA LEU A 286 10.12 22.22 -5.65
C LEU A 286 10.84 23.15 -6.65
N THR A 287 12.05 23.55 -6.31
CA THR A 287 12.87 24.48 -7.13
C THR A 287 14.12 23.82 -7.70
N SER A 288 14.39 22.56 -7.35
CA SER A 288 15.54 21.80 -7.86
C SER A 288 15.19 20.30 -7.99
N TRP A 289 15.89 19.61 -8.88
CA TRP A 289 15.74 18.17 -9.03
C TRP A 289 16.21 17.39 -7.80
N SER A 290 17.21 17.90 -7.07
CA SER A 290 17.66 17.27 -5.82
C SER A 290 16.60 17.34 -4.72
N ALA A 291 15.84 18.44 -4.64
CA ALA A 291 14.69 18.55 -3.74
C ALA A 291 13.56 17.59 -4.13
N ALA A 292 13.30 17.41 -5.42
CA ALA A 292 12.33 16.45 -5.93
C ALA A 292 12.73 15.00 -5.57
N GLN A 293 13.99 14.64 -5.76
CA GLN A 293 14.52 13.33 -5.36
C GLN A 293 14.42 13.10 -3.86
N ALA A 294 14.76 14.10 -3.04
CA ALA A 294 14.61 14.01 -1.59
C ALA A 294 13.15 13.82 -1.17
N ALA A 295 12.23 14.56 -1.78
CA ALA A 295 10.79 14.43 -1.53
C ALA A 295 10.28 13.02 -1.86
N ARG A 296 10.62 12.49 -3.05
CA ARG A 296 10.25 11.13 -3.44
C ARG A 296 10.86 10.08 -2.51
N ALA A 297 12.15 10.19 -2.21
CA ALA A 297 12.84 9.25 -1.34
C ALA A 297 12.26 9.24 0.07
N ALA A 298 11.78 10.39 0.57
CA ALA A 298 11.08 10.48 1.85
C ALA A 298 9.70 9.79 1.83
N GLY A 299 8.99 9.79 0.70
CA GLY A 299 7.68 9.14 0.56
C GLY A 299 6.62 9.98 -0.15
N ALA A 300 6.96 11.18 -0.66
CA ALA A 300 6.01 12.01 -1.40
C ALA A 300 5.52 11.32 -2.67
N VAL A 301 4.23 11.44 -2.93
CA VAL A 301 3.59 10.97 -4.15
C VAL A 301 3.54 12.09 -5.19
N TYR A 302 3.21 13.31 -4.75
CA TYR A 302 3.09 14.48 -5.60
C TYR A 302 4.20 15.48 -5.38
N GLY A 303 4.65 16.11 -6.48
CA GLY A 303 5.60 17.21 -6.47
C GLY A 303 4.99 18.48 -7.07
N GLY A 304 4.89 19.57 -6.29
CA GLY A 304 4.32 20.83 -6.74
C GLY A 304 5.36 21.75 -7.38
N LEU A 305 5.10 22.20 -8.60
CA LEU A 305 5.87 23.18 -9.35
C LEU A 305 5.05 24.48 -9.44
N ILE A 306 5.56 25.58 -8.89
CA ILE A 306 4.82 26.85 -8.79
C ILE A 306 5.21 27.74 -9.96
N PHE A 307 4.20 28.15 -10.73
CA PHE A 307 4.31 29.07 -11.87
C PHE A 307 3.60 30.38 -11.54
N GLU A 308 4.20 31.15 -10.65
CA GLU A 308 3.69 32.43 -10.16
C GLU A 308 4.87 33.37 -9.84
N ASP A 309 5.04 34.41 -10.64
CA ASP A 309 6.23 35.30 -10.57
C ASP A 309 6.38 36.00 -9.21
N SER A 310 5.28 36.22 -8.50
CA SER A 310 5.33 36.80 -7.15
C SER A 310 5.80 35.82 -6.08
N SER A 311 5.89 34.53 -6.38
CA SER A 311 6.28 33.50 -5.41
C SER A 311 7.82 33.35 -5.35
N PRO A 312 8.42 33.32 -4.16
CA PRO A 312 9.85 33.01 -4.01
C PRO A 312 10.20 31.58 -4.46
N ARG A 313 9.18 30.72 -4.68
CA ARG A 313 9.31 29.34 -5.14
C ARG A 313 8.91 29.17 -6.61
N ASN A 314 8.82 30.29 -7.35
CA ASN A 314 8.55 30.25 -8.79
C ASN A 314 9.65 29.50 -9.54
N VAL A 315 9.26 28.69 -10.52
CA VAL A 315 10.20 27.98 -11.40
C VAL A 315 9.98 28.34 -12.87
N SER A 316 11.08 28.44 -13.61
CA SER A 316 11.03 28.59 -15.06
C SER A 316 10.58 27.29 -15.74
N ARG A 317 10.16 27.37 -16.99
CA ARG A 317 9.85 26.19 -17.80
C ARG A 317 11.04 25.26 -17.96
N GLU A 318 12.24 25.82 -18.14
CA GLU A 318 13.49 25.07 -18.23
C GLU A 318 13.80 24.35 -16.92
N THR A 319 13.68 25.04 -15.79
CA THR A 319 13.88 24.44 -14.46
C THR A 319 12.87 23.31 -14.21
N SER A 320 11.60 23.51 -14.53
CA SER A 320 10.56 22.47 -14.35
C SER A 320 10.82 21.24 -15.21
N LYS A 321 11.17 21.42 -16.48
CA LYS A 321 11.59 20.34 -17.37
C LYS A 321 12.78 19.56 -16.83
N ASN A 322 13.79 20.26 -16.31
CA ASN A 322 14.97 19.65 -15.71
C ASN A 322 14.61 18.85 -14.44
N ILE A 323 13.77 19.38 -13.56
CA ILE A 323 13.28 18.67 -12.37
C ILE A 323 12.59 17.36 -12.76
N ILE A 324 11.64 17.42 -13.70
CA ILE A 324 10.86 16.26 -14.16
C ILE A 324 11.77 15.20 -14.80
N ALA A 325 12.73 15.62 -15.60
CA ALA A 325 13.65 14.71 -16.28
C ALA A 325 14.57 13.95 -15.30
N HIS A 326 15.00 14.58 -14.20
CA HIS A 326 15.91 13.97 -13.22
C HIS A 326 15.18 13.23 -12.09
N GLU A 327 13.89 13.49 -11.90
CA GLU A 327 13.04 12.74 -10.95
C GLU A 327 11.66 12.45 -11.57
N PRO A 328 11.58 11.46 -12.46
CA PRO A 328 10.31 11.13 -13.13
C PRO A 328 9.33 10.34 -12.25
N GLY A 329 9.71 9.92 -11.06
CA GLY A 329 8.90 9.09 -10.17
C GLY A 329 7.91 9.85 -9.27
N LEU A 330 7.86 11.20 -9.37
CA LEU A 330 6.79 12.01 -8.76
C LEU A 330 5.68 12.28 -9.75
N HIS A 331 4.44 12.33 -9.27
CA HIS A 331 3.33 12.89 -10.03
C HIS A 331 3.34 14.42 -9.87
N TYR A 332 3.75 15.13 -10.91
CA TYR A 332 3.91 16.58 -10.84
C TYR A 332 2.57 17.31 -10.92
N VAL A 333 2.45 18.36 -10.11
CA VAL A 333 1.30 19.26 -10.03
C VAL A 333 1.75 20.65 -10.39
N ALA A 334 1.21 21.21 -11.48
CA ALA A 334 1.45 22.60 -11.88
C ALA A 334 0.54 23.51 -11.04
N VAL A 335 1.14 24.42 -10.26
CA VAL A 335 0.44 25.33 -9.36
C VAL A 335 0.53 26.75 -9.91
N SER A 336 -0.62 27.40 -10.11
CA SER A 336 -0.67 28.81 -10.57
C SER A 336 -1.93 29.53 -10.08
N ARG A 337 -1.88 30.84 -10.10
CA ARG A 337 -3.04 31.74 -9.85
C ARG A 337 -3.77 32.15 -11.11
N CYS A 338 -3.35 31.66 -12.31
CA CYS A 338 -4.00 31.98 -13.55
C CYS A 338 -5.44 31.43 -13.60
N THR A 339 -6.31 32.15 -14.28
CA THR A 339 -7.72 31.77 -14.52
C THR A 339 -7.96 31.25 -15.94
N GLU A 340 -6.95 31.35 -16.81
CA GLU A 340 -6.98 30.93 -18.22
C GLU A 340 -5.58 30.54 -18.71
N GLY A 341 -5.46 29.94 -19.90
CA GLY A 341 -4.19 29.60 -20.52
C GLY A 341 -3.46 28.39 -19.89
N TRP A 342 -4.20 27.50 -19.25
CA TRP A 342 -3.62 26.32 -18.62
C TRP A 342 -3.06 25.32 -19.65
N ALA A 343 -3.73 25.13 -20.78
CA ALA A 343 -3.24 24.23 -21.82
C ALA A 343 -1.88 24.70 -22.40
N ASP A 344 -1.72 26.02 -22.61
CA ASP A 344 -0.45 26.60 -23.04
C ASP A 344 0.64 26.45 -21.97
N LEU A 345 0.28 26.68 -20.70
CA LEU A 345 1.18 26.46 -19.57
C LEU A 345 1.71 25.02 -19.58
N ILE A 346 0.82 24.03 -19.58
CA ILE A 346 1.18 22.60 -19.54
C ILE A 346 2.04 22.22 -20.75
N THR A 347 1.64 22.63 -21.94
CA THR A 347 2.40 22.37 -23.18
C THR A 347 3.82 22.95 -23.09
N SER A 348 3.99 24.14 -22.49
CA SER A 348 5.28 24.82 -22.37
C SER A 348 6.24 24.14 -21.37
N ILE A 349 5.75 23.32 -20.45
CA ILE A 349 6.59 22.57 -19.50
C ILE A 349 7.33 21.42 -20.21
N ASP A 350 6.75 20.84 -21.26
CA ASP A 350 7.31 19.74 -22.05
C ASP A 350 7.70 18.54 -21.16
N GLY A 351 6.76 18.12 -20.29
CA GLY A 351 6.91 16.98 -19.39
C GLY A 351 5.55 16.52 -18.84
N PRO A 352 5.47 15.31 -18.25
CA PRO A 352 4.22 14.79 -17.72
C PRO A 352 3.76 15.61 -16.51
N ILE A 353 2.58 16.20 -16.62
CA ILE A 353 1.88 16.88 -15.53
C ILE A 353 0.64 16.08 -15.18
N HIS A 354 0.57 15.63 -13.95
CA HIS A 354 -0.53 14.83 -13.43
C HIS A 354 -1.76 15.66 -13.10
N ALA A 355 -1.56 16.85 -12.55
CA ALA A 355 -2.64 17.74 -12.16
C ALA A 355 -2.28 19.21 -12.33
N VAL A 356 -3.29 20.04 -12.50
CA VAL A 356 -3.21 21.49 -12.33
C VAL A 356 -3.86 21.87 -10.99
N GLN A 357 -3.19 22.71 -10.20
CA GLN A 357 -3.73 23.24 -8.95
C GLN A 357 -4.04 24.72 -9.13
N ILE A 358 -5.32 25.02 -9.19
CA ILE A 358 -5.82 26.37 -9.34
C ILE A 358 -5.75 27.09 -7.97
N HIS A 359 -4.87 28.08 -7.88
CA HIS A 359 -4.67 28.90 -6.67
C HIS A 359 -5.17 30.34 -6.87
N ALA A 360 -6.02 30.56 -7.88
CA ALA A 360 -6.66 31.84 -8.13
C ALA A 360 -7.44 32.30 -6.90
N PRO A 361 -7.56 33.63 -6.66
CA PRO A 361 -8.44 34.17 -5.64
C PRO A 361 -9.88 33.66 -5.80
N TYR A 362 -10.64 33.69 -4.70
CA TYR A 362 -12.06 33.36 -4.74
C TYR A 362 -12.82 34.24 -5.73
N GLN A 363 -13.65 33.64 -6.57
CA GLN A 363 -14.35 34.33 -7.68
C GLN A 363 -15.64 35.04 -7.24
N GLY A 364 -15.91 35.14 -5.92
CA GLY A 364 -17.01 35.90 -5.34
C GLY A 364 -18.34 35.13 -5.21
N SER A 365 -18.47 33.97 -5.86
CA SER A 365 -19.62 33.08 -5.66
C SER A 365 -19.29 31.64 -6.07
N LEU A 366 -20.02 30.66 -5.52
CA LEU A 366 -19.87 29.26 -5.90
C LEU A 366 -20.13 29.06 -7.41
N ALA A 367 -21.13 29.75 -7.97
CA ALA A 367 -21.44 29.66 -9.40
C ALA A 367 -20.28 30.17 -10.27
N ALA A 368 -19.60 31.25 -9.85
CA ALA A 368 -18.42 31.76 -10.56
C ALA A 368 -17.21 30.84 -10.44
N GLU A 369 -17.00 30.20 -9.31
CA GLU A 369 -15.99 29.16 -9.13
C GLU A 369 -16.23 27.96 -10.05
N GLN A 370 -17.48 27.49 -10.13
CA GLN A 370 -17.86 26.39 -11.02
C GLN A 370 -17.70 26.77 -12.49
N GLU A 371 -17.97 28.03 -12.87
CA GLU A 371 -17.71 28.51 -14.23
C GLU A 371 -16.21 28.52 -14.55
N LEU A 372 -15.37 29.00 -13.63
CA LEU A 372 -13.92 28.96 -13.77
C LEU A 372 -13.42 27.53 -13.98
N ILE A 373 -13.87 26.56 -13.16
CA ILE A 373 -13.48 25.16 -13.28
C ILE A 373 -13.91 24.59 -14.62
N ARG A 374 -15.14 24.89 -15.08
CA ARG A 374 -15.64 24.44 -16.41
C ARG A 374 -14.81 25.02 -17.55
N ALA A 375 -14.45 26.29 -17.49
CA ALA A 375 -13.62 26.93 -18.49
C ALA A 375 -12.21 26.30 -18.55
N ILE A 376 -11.58 26.07 -17.40
CA ILE A 376 -10.26 25.42 -17.33
C ILE A 376 -10.35 23.97 -17.81
N ARG A 377 -11.40 23.23 -17.48
CA ARG A 377 -11.63 21.87 -17.98
C ARG A 377 -11.75 21.82 -19.49
N ALA A 378 -12.45 22.79 -20.08
CA ALA A 378 -12.56 22.92 -21.53
C ALA A 378 -11.22 23.24 -22.19
N ASP A 379 -10.42 24.14 -21.62
CA ASP A 379 -9.08 24.48 -22.08
C ASP A 379 -8.15 23.23 -22.04
N LEU A 380 -8.08 22.54 -20.91
CA LEU A 380 -7.26 21.34 -20.73
C LEU A 380 -7.70 20.16 -21.60
N SER A 381 -8.97 20.09 -22.01
CA SER A 381 -9.47 19.02 -22.90
C SER A 381 -8.86 19.05 -24.30
N THR A 382 -8.17 20.11 -24.67
CA THR A 382 -7.41 20.23 -25.92
C THR A 382 -6.09 19.43 -25.90
N LEU A 383 -5.64 19.03 -24.71
CA LEU A 383 -4.40 18.27 -24.52
C LEU A 383 -4.63 16.78 -24.78
N THR A 384 -3.63 16.09 -25.33
CA THR A 384 -3.65 14.64 -25.54
C THR A 384 -3.79 13.87 -24.21
N ASN A 385 -3.09 14.35 -23.17
CA ASN A 385 -3.19 13.81 -21.81
C ASN A 385 -3.76 14.91 -20.93
N THR A 386 -5.04 14.81 -20.60
CA THR A 386 -5.73 15.80 -19.76
C THR A 386 -5.35 15.61 -18.30
N PRO A 387 -4.70 16.59 -17.64
CA PRO A 387 -4.38 16.51 -16.22
C PRO A 387 -5.63 16.62 -15.34
N GLN A 388 -5.54 16.13 -14.11
CA GLN A 388 -6.54 16.36 -13.07
C GLN A 388 -6.65 17.86 -12.75
N ILE A 389 -7.80 18.26 -12.23
CA ILE A 389 -8.05 19.63 -11.75
C ILE A 389 -8.17 19.61 -10.24
N TRP A 390 -7.27 20.33 -9.57
CA TRP A 390 -7.30 20.54 -8.13
C TRP A 390 -7.59 22.01 -7.83
N ARG A 391 -8.44 22.29 -6.82
CA ARG A 391 -8.76 23.66 -6.41
C ARG A 391 -8.29 23.93 -4.99
N ALA A 392 -7.47 24.96 -4.83
CA ALA A 392 -7.09 25.46 -3.51
C ALA A 392 -8.24 26.33 -2.96
N VAL A 393 -8.71 26.02 -1.76
CA VAL A 393 -9.77 26.75 -1.05
C VAL A 393 -9.20 27.36 0.21
N SER A 394 -9.36 28.69 0.37
CA SER A 394 -8.99 29.37 1.61
C SER A 394 -10.02 29.08 2.70
N MET A 395 -9.62 28.32 3.70
CA MET A 395 -10.46 28.01 4.86
C MET A 395 -10.53 29.16 5.87
N SER A 396 -9.70 30.18 5.73
CA SER A 396 -9.83 31.44 6.49
C SER A 396 -10.90 32.38 5.90
N HIS A 397 -11.43 32.08 4.71
CA HIS A 397 -12.56 32.79 4.16
C HIS A 397 -13.84 32.43 4.94
N PRO A 398 -14.74 33.38 5.26
CA PRO A 398 -15.97 33.08 6.00
C PRO A 398 -16.80 31.96 5.36
N ASP A 399 -16.85 31.89 4.04
CA ASP A 399 -17.58 30.88 3.28
C ASP A 399 -16.73 29.68 2.88
N GLY A 400 -15.50 29.54 3.39
CA GLY A 400 -14.54 28.51 2.97
C GLY A 400 -15.09 27.10 3.03
N ALA A 401 -15.78 26.75 4.11
CA ALA A 401 -16.41 25.44 4.27
C ALA A 401 -17.52 25.18 3.25
N GLU A 402 -18.34 26.20 2.93
CA GLU A 402 -19.42 26.10 1.94
C GLU A 402 -18.86 25.98 0.53
N ILE A 403 -17.84 26.76 0.19
CA ILE A 403 -17.12 26.67 -1.08
C ILE A 403 -16.52 25.26 -1.26
N ALA A 404 -15.84 24.73 -0.25
CA ALA A 404 -15.25 23.41 -0.29
C ALA A 404 -16.30 22.31 -0.55
N ARG A 405 -17.45 22.36 0.15
CA ARG A 405 -18.58 21.45 -0.11
C ARG A 405 -19.09 21.56 -1.52
N GLY A 406 -19.31 22.79 -1.99
CA GLY A 406 -19.89 23.04 -3.31
C GLY A 406 -19.00 22.61 -4.46
N LEU A 407 -17.68 22.57 -4.26
CA LEU A 407 -16.69 22.21 -5.29
C LEU A 407 -16.23 20.76 -5.25
N ALA A 408 -16.53 20.01 -4.20
CA ALA A 408 -16.02 18.65 -4.00
C ALA A 408 -16.37 17.68 -5.16
N GLY A 409 -17.51 17.89 -5.85
CA GLY A 409 -17.92 17.11 -7.03
C GLY A 409 -17.45 17.68 -8.38
N ASP A 410 -16.90 18.88 -8.39
CA ASP A 410 -16.50 19.58 -9.62
C ASP A 410 -15.00 19.43 -9.94
N VAL A 411 -14.19 19.01 -8.96
CA VAL A 411 -12.74 18.86 -9.07
C VAL A 411 -12.27 17.48 -8.60
N ASP A 412 -11.09 17.06 -9.03
CA ASP A 412 -10.52 15.77 -8.63
C ASP A 412 -9.98 15.77 -7.19
N LYS A 413 -9.49 16.93 -6.71
CA LYS A 413 -9.09 17.14 -5.32
C LYS A 413 -9.27 18.60 -4.90
N LEU A 414 -9.52 18.77 -3.62
CA LEU A 414 -9.40 20.07 -2.95
C LEU A 414 -8.05 20.18 -2.24
N VAL A 415 -7.50 21.38 -2.16
CA VAL A 415 -6.36 21.72 -1.29
C VAL A 415 -6.85 22.76 -0.31
N LEU A 416 -6.99 22.39 0.96
CA LEU A 416 -7.54 23.25 2.01
C LEU A 416 -6.39 24.02 2.66
N ASP A 417 -6.31 25.32 2.41
CA ASP A 417 -5.22 26.18 2.88
C ASP A 417 -5.75 27.26 3.84
N ALA A 418 -4.86 27.83 4.65
CA ALA A 418 -5.18 28.88 5.62
C ALA A 418 -5.53 30.20 4.93
N LYS A 419 -4.82 30.60 3.91
CA LYS A 419 -4.92 31.90 3.23
C LYS A 419 -4.37 31.82 1.82
N ASP A 420 -4.41 32.89 1.07
CA ASP A 420 -3.99 33.08 -0.33
C ASP A 420 -2.63 32.46 -0.79
N GLY A 421 -2.27 31.30 -0.23
CA GLY A 421 -1.15 30.45 -0.59
C GLY A 421 0.20 30.85 0.01
N GLY A 422 0.85 29.92 0.71
CA GLY A 422 2.25 30.03 1.14
C GLY A 422 2.53 30.98 2.31
N SER A 423 1.52 31.48 3.03
CA SER A 423 1.69 32.38 4.18
C SER A 423 2.24 31.68 5.44
N GLY A 424 2.26 30.33 5.48
CA GLY A 424 2.66 29.57 6.66
C GLY A 424 1.77 29.74 7.89
N SER A 425 0.59 30.36 7.73
CA SER A 425 -0.36 30.54 8.82
C SER A 425 -1.31 29.37 8.95
N GLU A 426 -1.62 28.97 10.16
CA GLU A 426 -2.61 27.96 10.50
C GLU A 426 -4.03 28.57 10.50
N PHE A 427 -5.04 27.76 10.24
CA PHE A 427 -6.45 28.07 10.42
C PHE A 427 -7.07 27.04 11.39
N ASP A 428 -8.27 27.30 11.84
CA ASP A 428 -8.99 26.36 12.70
C ASP A 428 -9.47 25.14 11.87
N TRP A 429 -8.75 24.04 11.97
CA TRP A 429 -9.03 22.80 11.24
C TRP A 429 -10.37 22.15 11.63
N SER A 430 -10.94 22.51 12.78
CA SER A 430 -12.27 22.04 13.18
C SER A 430 -13.39 22.53 12.26
N THR A 431 -13.14 23.58 11.48
CA THR A 431 -14.07 24.13 10.50
C THR A 431 -14.18 23.30 9.21
N ILE A 432 -13.30 22.33 9.00
CA ILE A 432 -13.31 21.47 7.81
C ILE A 432 -14.48 20.50 7.90
N PRO A 433 -15.41 20.53 6.93
CA PRO A 433 -16.53 19.59 6.89
C PRO A 433 -16.06 18.15 6.69
N ASP A 434 -16.67 17.19 7.38
CA ASP A 434 -16.29 15.78 7.31
C ASP A 434 -16.38 15.23 5.89
N GLU A 435 -17.41 15.62 5.14
CA GLU A 435 -17.70 15.15 3.79
C GLU A 435 -16.65 15.53 2.74
N VAL A 436 -15.82 16.57 2.98
CA VAL A 436 -14.78 16.97 2.04
C VAL A 436 -13.40 16.39 2.37
N ARG A 437 -13.21 15.84 3.57
CA ARG A 437 -11.91 15.34 4.04
C ARG A 437 -11.34 14.24 3.14
N ALA A 438 -12.19 13.30 2.72
CA ALA A 438 -11.80 12.18 1.86
C ALA A 438 -11.37 12.61 0.43
N HIS A 439 -11.60 13.86 0.04
CA HIS A 439 -11.25 14.42 -1.26
C HIS A 439 -10.24 15.56 -1.18
N SER A 440 -9.67 15.80 0.02
CA SER A 440 -8.87 16.99 0.27
C SER A 440 -7.44 16.67 0.74
N LEU A 441 -6.49 17.50 0.31
CA LEU A 441 -5.20 17.63 0.95
C LEU A 441 -5.25 18.81 1.92
N LEU A 442 -4.74 18.61 3.14
CA LEU A 442 -4.61 19.69 4.11
C LEU A 442 -3.29 20.43 3.89
N ALA A 443 -3.36 21.75 3.75
CA ALA A 443 -2.23 22.64 3.58
C ALA A 443 -2.17 23.71 4.69
N GLY A 444 -1.20 24.62 4.62
CA GLY A 444 -1.08 25.74 5.55
C GLY A 444 -0.06 25.51 6.68
N GLY A 445 1.23 25.68 6.36
CA GLY A 445 2.31 25.67 7.34
C GLY A 445 2.55 24.34 8.06
N ILE A 446 2.15 23.21 7.45
CA ILE A 446 2.30 21.89 8.07
C ILE A 446 3.77 21.50 8.07
N GLY A 447 4.29 21.19 9.28
CA GLY A 447 5.65 20.75 9.53
C GLY A 447 5.72 19.83 10.73
N ALA A 448 6.93 19.54 11.22
CA ALA A 448 7.11 18.59 12.33
C ALA A 448 6.30 18.96 13.59
N ASP A 449 6.13 20.24 13.89
CA ASP A 449 5.51 20.68 15.14
C ASP A 449 3.99 20.44 15.23
N ASN A 450 3.29 20.48 14.09
CA ASN A 450 1.82 20.36 14.02
C ASN A 450 1.33 19.16 13.20
N LEU A 451 2.23 18.30 12.74
CA LEU A 451 1.91 17.21 11.83
C LEU A 451 0.86 16.24 12.38
N ASP A 452 1.01 15.80 13.63
CA ASP A 452 0.09 14.80 14.21
C ASP A 452 -1.33 15.36 14.33
N ALA A 453 -1.46 16.64 14.69
CA ALA A 453 -2.75 17.33 14.68
C ALA A 453 -3.32 17.46 13.25
N ALA A 454 -2.46 17.75 12.25
CA ALA A 454 -2.87 17.82 10.84
C ALA A 454 -3.36 16.45 10.32
N LEU A 455 -2.67 15.37 10.64
CA LEU A 455 -3.07 14.01 10.27
C LEU A 455 -4.37 13.58 10.95
N SER A 456 -4.57 13.99 12.22
CA SER A 456 -5.79 13.71 13.00
C SER A 456 -7.04 14.37 12.44
N VAL A 457 -6.92 15.39 11.58
CA VAL A 457 -8.06 15.97 10.85
C VAL A 457 -8.74 14.93 9.95
N GLY A 458 -7.99 13.93 9.47
CA GLY A 458 -8.52 12.87 8.63
C GLY A 458 -8.70 13.25 7.15
N CYS A 459 -8.01 14.28 6.66
CA CYS A 459 -7.93 14.55 5.23
C CYS A 459 -7.22 13.43 4.49
N LEU A 460 -7.40 13.33 3.17
CA LEU A 460 -6.81 12.32 2.32
C LEU A 460 -5.27 12.27 2.45
N GLY A 461 -4.64 13.44 2.59
CA GLY A 461 -3.21 13.62 2.80
C GLY A 461 -2.88 15.06 3.16
N VAL A 462 -1.59 15.38 3.20
CA VAL A 462 -1.08 16.72 3.48
C VAL A 462 -0.31 17.30 2.29
N ASP A 463 -0.36 18.63 2.16
CA ASP A 463 0.43 19.41 1.21
C ASP A 463 1.51 20.19 1.98
N LEU A 464 2.73 19.70 1.92
CA LEU A 464 3.89 20.22 2.64
C LEU A 464 4.61 21.27 1.79
N ASN A 465 4.87 22.44 2.37
CA ASN A 465 5.61 23.51 1.68
C ASN A 465 6.64 24.14 2.62
N SER A 466 6.33 25.27 3.26
CA SER A 466 7.26 26.00 4.13
C SER A 466 7.69 25.22 5.38
N GLY A 467 6.82 24.36 5.93
CA GLY A 467 7.13 23.57 7.13
C GLY A 467 8.21 22.49 6.95
N VAL A 468 8.67 22.27 5.70
CA VAL A 468 9.75 21.34 5.35
C VAL A 468 10.89 22.06 4.59
N GLU A 469 11.07 23.34 4.87
CA GLU A 469 12.15 24.17 4.32
C GLU A 469 13.18 24.51 5.40
N TYR A 470 14.41 24.82 4.95
CA TYR A 470 15.41 25.39 5.83
C TYR A 470 14.89 26.72 6.39
N PRO A 471 15.03 26.96 7.71
CA PRO A 471 14.57 28.18 8.35
C PRO A 471 15.35 29.42 7.89
N ALA A 472 14.84 30.60 8.20
CA ALA A 472 15.44 31.87 7.76
C ALA A 472 16.89 32.06 8.20
N GLU A 473 17.27 31.45 9.32
CA GLU A 473 18.62 31.51 9.91
C GLU A 473 19.63 30.63 9.16
N ALA A 474 19.18 29.77 8.25
CA ALA A 474 20.07 28.90 7.49
C ALA A 474 20.82 29.58 6.34
N GLY A 475 20.79 30.92 6.26
CA GLY A 475 21.54 31.72 5.29
C GLY A 475 21.14 31.43 3.85
N GLU A 476 22.05 31.00 2.99
CA GLU A 476 21.81 30.70 1.57
C GLU A 476 20.89 29.49 1.33
N TRP A 477 20.66 28.68 2.35
CA TRP A 477 19.74 27.53 2.29
C TRP A 477 18.30 27.91 2.62
N ALA A 478 18.07 29.06 3.26
CA ALA A 478 16.75 29.49 3.69
C ALA A 478 15.70 29.40 2.56
N GLY A 479 14.55 28.81 2.86
CA GLY A 479 13.46 28.64 1.90
C GLY A 479 13.65 27.51 0.86
N ARG A 480 14.79 26.80 0.88
CA ARG A 480 14.95 25.56 0.09
C ARG A 480 14.40 24.39 0.86
N LYS A 481 13.98 23.32 0.16
CA LYS A 481 13.51 22.10 0.82
C LYS A 481 14.64 21.44 1.61
N ASP A 482 14.36 21.13 2.87
CA ASP A 482 15.25 20.44 3.78
C ASP A 482 14.98 18.93 3.74
N ALA A 483 15.93 18.18 3.20
CA ALA A 483 15.81 16.71 3.09
C ALA A 483 15.72 16.02 4.47
N GLY A 484 16.33 16.59 5.52
CA GLY A 484 16.23 16.09 6.88
C GLY A 484 14.83 16.29 7.47
N ALA A 485 14.25 17.48 7.28
CA ALA A 485 12.87 17.77 7.68
C ALA A 485 11.88 16.91 6.92
N LEU A 486 12.05 16.73 5.60
CA LEU A 486 11.23 15.81 4.78
C LEU A 486 11.26 14.40 5.34
N ARG A 487 12.46 13.84 5.62
CA ARG A 487 12.59 12.51 6.19
C ARG A 487 11.85 12.40 7.52
N THR A 488 12.03 13.33 8.44
CA THR A 488 11.39 13.32 9.76
C THR A 488 9.86 13.35 9.65
N VAL A 489 9.32 14.23 8.79
CA VAL A 489 7.88 14.36 8.59
C VAL A 489 7.30 13.08 7.99
N PHE A 490 7.92 12.52 6.95
CA PHE A 490 7.41 11.31 6.31
C PHE A 490 7.58 10.04 7.17
N GLU A 491 8.61 9.93 8.01
CA GLU A 491 8.72 8.87 9.01
C GLU A 491 7.55 8.93 10.01
N ARG A 492 7.13 10.13 10.44
CA ARG A 492 5.97 10.29 11.31
C ARG A 492 4.66 10.00 10.60
N ILE A 493 4.48 10.44 9.34
CA ILE A 493 3.31 10.08 8.52
C ILE A 493 3.16 8.55 8.45
N ARG A 494 4.26 7.84 8.18
CA ARG A 494 4.26 6.37 8.08
C ARG A 494 3.89 5.68 9.39
N ASN A 495 4.29 6.25 10.51
CA ASN A 495 4.08 5.69 11.84
C ASN A 495 2.81 6.21 12.53
N PHE A 496 2.05 7.06 11.85
CA PHE A 496 0.80 7.59 12.38
C PHE A 496 -0.30 6.52 12.33
N HIS A 497 -1.01 6.37 13.46
CA HIS A 497 -2.19 5.51 13.57
C HIS A 497 -3.43 6.37 13.40
N TYR A 498 -4.24 6.04 12.41
CA TYR A 498 -5.49 6.71 12.09
C TYR A 498 -6.66 6.17 12.88
#